data_7e14c6e407b33dd00a6a8b5107228266
#
_entry.id   7e14c6e407b33dd00a6a8b5107228266
#
_cell.length_a   1.000
_cell.length_b   1.000
_cell.length_c   1.000
_cell.angle_alpha   90.00
_cell.angle_beta   90.00
_cell.angle_gamma   90.00
#
_symmetry.space_group_name_H-M   'P 1'
#
loop_
_entity.id
_entity.type
_entity.pdbx_description
1 polymer ?
#
loop_
_entity_poly.entity_id
_entity_poly.type
_entity_poly.pdbx_seq_one_letter_code
_entity_poly.pdbx_strand_id
1 'polypeptide(L)'
;GILTLLILIFSEIIPKTIGSVYWRGLVGNTTLVIQVLIVLTYPLVLLAEFISNFGKDETTITREEVIAMAEMGEDEGVLEEQETDLIENTLRLKDVKVNDVMTPRTVIFALNKDMTVGQVLDKHTSLDFTRIPIFDTNLDVIVGIVNRYDIVNRKADDQFSTRMSEISKEVPSVNENDPVDKVLELFIQNRYHLALVVNNENILTGLVTLEDAIETLLGEEIVDEHDSVVDMRDLAKSQNNN
;
A
#
# COMPACT_ATOMS: atom_id res chain seq x y z
N GLY A 1 -5.17 45.11 41.80
CA GLY A 1 -6.48 45.64 42.10
C GLY A 1 -6.90 46.84 41.23
N ILE A 2 -6.73 48.08 41.69
CA ILE A 2 -7.23 49.28 41.01
C ILE A 2 -6.56 49.50 39.66
N LEU A 3 -5.26 49.30 39.55
CA LEU A 3 -4.50 49.44 38.28
C LEU A 3 -4.97 48.43 37.23
N THR A 4 -5.23 47.20 37.61
CA THR A 4 -5.74 46.15 36.72
C THR A 4 -7.12 46.50 36.17
N LEU A 5 -7.99 47.03 37.03
CA LEU A 5 -9.32 47.46 36.66
C LEU A 5 -9.29 48.66 35.68
N LEU A 6 -8.40 49.62 35.91
CA LEU A 6 -8.20 50.76 35.00
C LEU A 6 -7.71 50.28 33.64
N ILE A 7 -6.72 49.37 33.59
CA ILE A 7 -6.22 48.80 32.33
C ILE A 7 -7.36 48.10 31.59
N LEU A 8 -8.14 47.26 32.26
CA LEU A 8 -9.26 46.53 31.66
C LEU A 8 -10.32 47.47 31.09
N ILE A 9 -10.67 48.55 31.82
CA ILE A 9 -11.64 49.54 31.34
C ILE A 9 -11.10 50.28 30.09
N PHE A 10 -9.90 50.80 30.13
CA PHE A 10 -9.36 51.64 29.06
C PHE A 10 -8.84 50.87 27.87
N SER A 11 -8.30 49.66 28.04
CA SER A 11 -7.73 48.87 26.92
C SER A 11 -8.71 47.87 26.30
N GLU A 12 -9.76 47.48 27.03
CA GLU A 12 -10.67 46.44 26.56
C GLU A 12 -12.12 46.93 26.46
N ILE A 13 -12.73 47.42 27.56
CA ILE A 13 -14.16 47.72 27.56
C ILE A 13 -14.50 48.93 26.69
N ILE A 14 -13.78 50.06 26.86
CA ILE A 14 -14.05 51.27 26.12
C ILE A 14 -13.85 51.09 24.61
N PRO A 15 -12.72 50.51 24.09
CA PRO A 15 -12.53 50.32 22.66
C PRO A 15 -13.57 49.38 22.05
N LYS A 16 -13.90 48.26 22.70
CA LYS A 16 -14.96 47.34 22.25
C LYS A 16 -16.31 48.00 22.15
N THR A 17 -16.70 48.80 23.19
CA THR A 17 -17.98 49.48 23.22
C THR A 17 -18.06 50.55 22.11
N ILE A 18 -17.02 51.37 21.95
CA ILE A 18 -16.95 52.36 20.87
C ILE A 18 -17.02 51.68 19.50
N GLY A 19 -16.27 50.60 19.32
CA GLY A 19 -16.29 49.83 18.08
C GLY A 19 -17.66 49.27 17.75
N SER A 20 -18.39 48.70 18.74
CA SER A 20 -19.70 48.10 18.51
C SER A 20 -20.81 49.16 18.28
N VAL A 21 -20.75 50.30 18.93
CA VAL A 21 -21.79 51.34 18.80
C VAL A 21 -21.58 52.22 17.57
N TYR A 22 -20.32 52.63 17.30
CA TYR A 22 -20.01 53.61 16.25
C TYR A 22 -19.38 52.99 15.00
N TRP A 23 -19.49 51.70 14.78
CA TRP A 23 -18.80 50.96 13.69
C TRP A 23 -19.01 51.60 12.31
N ARG A 24 -20.22 52.07 11.96
CA ARG A 24 -20.53 52.67 10.68
C ARG A 24 -19.74 53.95 10.39
N GLY A 25 -19.54 54.79 11.42
CA GLY A 25 -18.79 56.02 11.28
C GLY A 25 -17.27 55.81 11.34
N LEU A 26 -16.83 54.68 11.91
CA LEU A 26 -15.43 54.38 12.09
C LEU A 26 -14.82 53.61 10.87
N VAL A 27 -15.65 53.01 10.03
CA VAL A 27 -15.18 52.16 8.90
C VAL A 27 -14.17 52.91 8.01
N GLY A 28 -14.48 54.14 7.59
CA GLY A 28 -13.57 54.87 6.69
C GLY A 28 -12.21 55.20 7.35
N ASN A 29 -12.25 55.64 8.60
CA ASN A 29 -11.04 55.97 9.35
C ASN A 29 -10.25 54.71 9.72
N THR A 30 -10.92 53.63 10.06
CA THR A 30 -10.29 52.34 10.35
C THR A 30 -9.60 51.78 9.09
N THR A 31 -10.22 51.91 7.93
CA THR A 31 -9.62 51.48 6.66
C THR A 31 -8.34 52.24 6.37
N LEU A 32 -8.33 53.57 6.60
CA LEU A 32 -7.14 54.39 6.41
C LEU A 32 -6.02 54.02 7.39
N VAL A 33 -6.35 53.79 8.67
CA VAL A 33 -5.39 53.36 9.68
C VAL A 33 -4.79 51.99 9.31
N ILE A 34 -5.63 51.04 8.90
CA ILE A 34 -5.16 49.73 8.46
C ILE A 34 -4.21 49.85 7.23
N GLN A 35 -4.57 50.65 6.24
CA GLN A 35 -3.71 50.89 5.07
C GLN A 35 -2.34 51.48 5.48
N VAL A 36 -2.32 52.47 6.37
CA VAL A 36 -1.08 53.03 6.90
C VAL A 36 -0.26 51.98 7.65
N LEU A 37 -0.90 51.16 8.48
CA LEU A 37 -0.24 50.07 9.19
C LEU A 37 0.37 49.03 8.22
N ILE A 38 -0.37 48.66 7.17
CA ILE A 38 0.13 47.74 6.15
C ILE A 38 1.39 48.30 5.47
N VAL A 39 1.33 49.57 5.06
CA VAL A 39 2.49 50.21 4.42
C VAL A 39 3.68 50.34 5.37
N LEU A 40 3.43 50.62 6.65
CA LEU A 40 4.49 50.74 7.66
C LEU A 40 5.11 49.39 8.01
N THR A 41 4.32 48.30 8.02
CA THR A 41 4.79 46.96 8.34
C THR A 41 5.36 46.22 7.11
N TYR A 42 5.06 46.70 5.89
CA TYR A 42 5.48 46.05 4.66
C TYR A 42 7.01 45.80 4.58
N PRO A 43 7.89 46.77 4.91
CA PRO A 43 9.34 46.50 4.88
C PRO A 43 9.77 45.42 5.89
N LEU A 44 9.04 45.28 7.02
CA LEU A 44 9.30 44.24 8.01
C LEU A 44 8.87 42.83 7.49
N VAL A 45 7.78 42.78 6.73
CA VAL A 45 7.31 41.56 6.05
C VAL A 45 8.33 41.13 4.98
N LEU A 46 8.81 42.05 4.15
CA LEU A 46 9.86 41.78 3.17
C LEU A 46 11.14 41.23 3.81
N LEU A 47 11.54 41.82 4.96
CA LEU A 47 12.68 41.31 5.71
C LEU A 47 12.46 39.92 6.25
N ALA A 48 11.28 39.65 6.78
CA ALA A 48 10.88 38.32 7.28
C ALA A 48 10.84 37.28 6.14
N GLU A 49 10.28 37.64 4.98
CA GLU A 49 10.30 36.79 3.75
C GLU A 49 11.72 36.53 3.26
N PHE A 50 12.57 37.54 3.25
CA PHE A 50 13.97 37.37 2.87
C PHE A 50 14.71 36.39 3.78
N ILE A 51 14.51 36.50 5.11
CA ILE A 51 15.09 35.58 6.10
C ILE A 51 14.50 34.18 5.97
N SER A 52 13.19 34.10 5.77
CA SER A 52 12.46 32.80 5.58
C SER A 52 12.89 32.10 4.30
N ASN A 53 13.17 32.84 3.21
CA ASN A 53 13.62 32.24 1.95
C ASN A 53 15.09 31.75 2.01
N PHE A 54 15.89 32.19 2.99
CA PHE A 54 17.24 31.64 3.22
C PHE A 54 17.19 30.23 3.87
N GLY A 55 16.07 29.82 4.44
CA GLY A 55 15.88 28.51 5.06
C GLY A 55 14.78 27.66 4.40
N LYS A 56 14.21 28.10 3.29
CA LYS A 56 13.32 27.27 2.49
C LYS A 56 14.15 26.29 1.65
N ASP A 57 14.47 25.12 2.21
CA ASP A 57 14.33 23.92 1.44
C ASP A 57 12.90 23.95 0.87
N GLU A 58 12.77 23.74 -0.45
CA GLU A 58 11.46 23.61 -1.08
C GLU A 58 10.59 22.72 -0.19
N THR A 59 9.46 23.25 0.31
CA THR A 59 8.50 22.46 1.07
C THR A 59 7.90 21.45 0.12
N THR A 60 8.68 20.41 -0.14
CA THR A 60 8.16 19.21 -0.80
C THR A 60 7.21 18.59 0.20
N ILE A 61 5.93 18.60 -0.14
CA ILE A 61 4.91 17.88 0.64
C ILE A 61 5.40 16.45 0.81
N THR A 62 5.53 16.02 2.06
CA THR A 62 5.95 14.66 2.39
C THR A 62 4.79 13.68 2.28
N ARG A 63 5.07 12.39 2.20
CA ARG A 63 4.01 11.36 2.20
C ARG A 63 3.19 11.40 3.49
N GLU A 64 3.86 11.61 4.61
CA GLU A 64 3.26 11.74 5.93
C GLU A 64 2.29 12.92 6.00
N GLU A 65 2.61 14.05 5.33
CA GLU A 65 1.70 15.19 5.24
C GLU A 65 0.46 14.87 4.39
N VAL A 66 0.62 14.07 3.31
CA VAL A 66 -0.54 13.63 2.51
C VAL A 66 -1.43 12.68 3.30
N ILE A 67 -0.85 11.74 4.05
CA ILE A 67 -1.59 10.84 4.95
C ILE A 67 -2.37 11.66 5.99
N ALA A 68 -1.70 12.59 6.66
CA ALA A 68 -2.37 13.46 7.65
C ALA A 68 -3.50 14.32 7.05
N MET A 69 -3.37 14.75 5.79
CA MET A 69 -4.46 15.44 5.08
C MET A 69 -5.64 14.51 4.79
N ALA A 70 -5.39 13.24 4.47
CA ALA A 70 -6.45 12.25 4.25
C ALA A 70 -7.19 11.95 5.56
N GLU A 71 -6.47 11.74 6.68
CA GLU A 71 -7.05 11.56 8.02
C GLU A 71 -7.92 12.77 8.44
N MET A 72 -7.46 14.00 8.17
CA MET A 72 -8.27 15.20 8.41
C MET A 72 -9.54 15.23 7.54
N GLY A 73 -9.44 14.76 6.28
CA GLY A 73 -10.60 14.65 5.38
C GLY A 73 -11.64 13.66 5.89
N GLU A 74 -11.21 12.58 6.53
CA GLU A 74 -12.06 11.59 7.17
C GLU A 74 -12.76 12.18 8.41
N ASP A 75 -12.00 12.83 9.30
CA ASP A 75 -12.54 13.49 10.49
C ASP A 75 -13.60 14.55 10.15
N GLU A 76 -13.46 15.24 9.02
CA GLU A 76 -14.43 16.22 8.52
C GLU A 76 -15.59 15.57 7.71
N GLY A 77 -15.55 14.26 7.47
CA GLY A 77 -16.56 13.51 6.72
C GLY A 77 -16.53 13.76 5.21
N VAL A 78 -15.40 14.20 4.66
CA VAL A 78 -15.15 14.37 3.22
C VAL A 78 -14.70 13.07 2.58
N LEU A 79 -13.94 12.25 3.34
CA LEU A 79 -13.50 10.91 2.95
C LEU A 79 -14.17 9.87 3.86
N GLU A 80 -14.39 8.68 3.30
CA GLU A 80 -14.76 7.49 4.07
C GLU A 80 -13.48 6.81 4.60
N GLU A 81 -13.58 6.08 5.72
CA GLU A 81 -12.46 5.33 6.34
C GLU A 81 -11.71 4.47 5.30
N GLN A 82 -12.44 3.73 4.47
CA GLN A 82 -11.84 2.90 3.43
C GLN A 82 -11.06 3.69 2.36
N GLU A 83 -11.48 4.94 2.07
CA GLU A 83 -10.76 5.80 1.12
C GLU A 83 -9.46 6.32 1.73
N THR A 84 -9.47 6.65 3.02
CA THR A 84 -8.28 7.06 3.79
C THR A 84 -7.27 5.92 3.87
N ASP A 85 -7.73 4.71 4.24
CA ASP A 85 -6.89 3.50 4.30
C ASP A 85 -6.24 3.18 2.96
N LEU A 86 -6.99 3.29 1.85
CA LEU A 86 -6.47 3.06 0.51
C LEU A 86 -5.38 4.07 0.12
N ILE A 87 -5.55 5.34 0.49
CA ILE A 87 -4.52 6.39 0.27
C ILE A 87 -3.26 6.05 1.07
N GLU A 88 -3.40 5.73 2.35
CA GLU A 88 -2.28 5.37 3.23
C GLU A 88 -1.54 4.14 2.72
N ASN A 89 -2.24 3.04 2.45
CA ASN A 89 -1.67 1.79 1.93
C ASN A 89 -0.96 2.00 0.59
N THR A 90 -1.54 2.80 -0.31
CA THR A 90 -0.91 3.15 -1.60
C THR A 90 0.43 3.88 -1.40
N LEU A 91 0.49 4.82 -0.47
CA LEU A 91 1.71 5.59 -0.18
C LEU A 91 2.77 4.75 0.52
N ARG A 92 2.36 3.78 1.35
CA ARG A 92 3.24 2.86 2.09
C ARG A 92 3.68 1.63 1.29
N LEU A 93 3.01 1.31 0.17
CA LEU A 93 3.28 0.10 -0.62
C LEU A 93 4.76 -0.05 -1.04
N LYS A 94 5.46 1.08 -1.22
CA LYS A 94 6.91 1.10 -1.54
C LYS A 94 7.80 0.67 -0.38
N ASP A 95 7.30 0.75 0.84
CA ASP A 95 8.06 0.45 2.04
C ASP A 95 7.85 -1.01 2.48
N VAL A 96 6.80 -1.66 1.95
CA VAL A 96 6.50 -3.08 2.19
C VAL A 96 7.34 -3.95 1.27
N LYS A 97 8.04 -4.94 1.83
CA LYS A 97 8.88 -5.88 1.07
C LYS A 97 8.09 -7.12 0.68
N VAL A 98 8.48 -7.74 -0.42
CA VAL A 98 7.91 -9.02 -0.88
C VAL A 98 7.99 -10.10 0.19
N ASN A 99 9.08 -10.16 0.96
CA ASN A 99 9.24 -11.12 2.06
C ASN A 99 8.16 -11.01 3.13
N ASP A 100 7.57 -9.83 3.31
CA ASP A 100 6.56 -9.58 4.34
C ASP A 100 5.16 -10.07 3.93
N VAL A 101 4.94 -10.25 2.62
CA VAL A 101 3.62 -10.59 2.03
C VAL A 101 3.60 -11.93 1.29
N MET A 102 4.76 -12.48 0.92
CA MET A 102 4.86 -13.73 0.15
C MET A 102 4.32 -14.95 0.89
N THR A 103 3.84 -15.93 0.14
CA THR A 103 3.65 -17.30 0.62
C THR A 103 5.01 -17.96 0.83
N PRO A 104 5.37 -18.36 2.07
CA PRO A 104 6.68 -18.96 2.36
C PRO A 104 6.86 -20.32 1.68
N ARG A 105 8.10 -20.65 1.30
CA ARG A 105 8.48 -21.91 0.66
C ARG A 105 7.94 -23.17 1.34
N THR A 106 7.87 -23.16 2.67
CA THR A 106 7.49 -24.32 3.48
C THR A 106 6.05 -24.81 3.25
N VAL A 107 5.18 -23.93 2.75
CA VAL A 107 3.77 -24.21 2.48
C VAL A 107 3.42 -24.24 0.98
N ILE A 108 4.41 -24.09 0.10
CA ILE A 108 4.17 -24.14 -1.35
C ILE A 108 3.74 -25.54 -1.76
N PHE A 109 2.56 -25.64 -2.36
CA PHE A 109 2.14 -26.80 -3.10
C PHE A 109 2.75 -26.79 -4.51
N ALA A 110 3.52 -27.81 -4.86
CA ALA A 110 4.15 -27.93 -6.17
C ALA A 110 4.12 -29.37 -6.69
N LEU A 111 4.15 -29.53 -8.00
CA LEU A 111 4.15 -30.83 -8.68
C LEU A 111 5.52 -31.11 -9.33
N ASN A 112 5.88 -32.40 -9.42
CA ASN A 112 7.06 -32.77 -10.20
C ASN A 112 6.78 -32.63 -11.71
N LYS A 113 7.70 -32.06 -12.46
CA LYS A 113 7.58 -31.78 -13.91
C LYS A 113 7.29 -33.04 -14.75
N ASP A 114 7.75 -34.22 -14.31
CA ASP A 114 7.62 -35.50 -15.02
C ASP A 114 6.31 -36.23 -14.69
N MET A 115 5.54 -35.77 -13.71
CA MET A 115 4.21 -36.34 -13.44
C MET A 115 3.30 -36.11 -14.64
N THR A 116 2.50 -37.14 -14.95
CA THR A 116 1.45 -37.02 -15.97
C THR A 116 0.15 -36.53 -15.38
N VAL A 117 -0.75 -36.01 -16.22
CA VAL A 117 -2.11 -35.59 -15.84
C VAL A 117 -2.83 -36.68 -15.06
N GLY A 118 -2.77 -37.95 -15.52
CA GLY A 118 -3.36 -39.07 -14.80
C GLY A 118 -2.80 -39.24 -13.40
N GLN A 119 -1.46 -39.24 -13.27
CA GLN A 119 -0.80 -39.40 -11.96
C GLN A 119 -1.12 -38.25 -10.98
N VAL A 120 -1.25 -37.02 -11.50
CA VAL A 120 -1.63 -35.85 -10.65
C VAL A 120 -3.04 -36.03 -10.12
N LEU A 121 -4.00 -36.42 -10.97
CA LEU A 121 -5.40 -36.60 -10.60
C LEU A 121 -5.62 -37.82 -9.71
N ASP A 122 -4.82 -38.86 -9.85
CA ASP A 122 -4.89 -40.07 -8.99
C ASP A 122 -4.33 -39.78 -7.59
N LYS A 123 -3.27 -38.92 -7.50
CA LYS A 123 -2.60 -38.61 -6.24
C LYS A 123 -3.29 -37.51 -5.45
N HIS A 124 -3.92 -36.56 -6.14
CA HIS A 124 -4.55 -35.38 -5.53
C HIS A 124 -6.05 -35.39 -5.85
N THR A 125 -6.86 -35.57 -4.81
CA THR A 125 -8.33 -35.60 -4.93
C THR A 125 -8.91 -34.25 -5.33
N SER A 126 -8.28 -33.16 -4.88
CA SER A 126 -8.58 -31.77 -5.28
C SER A 126 -7.29 -31.06 -5.65
N LEU A 127 -7.41 -30.09 -6.54
CA LEU A 127 -6.35 -29.14 -6.87
C LEU A 127 -6.87 -27.75 -6.51
N ASP A 128 -6.58 -27.33 -5.30
CA ASP A 128 -7.16 -26.12 -4.73
C ASP A 128 -6.56 -24.84 -5.34
N PHE A 129 -5.31 -24.93 -5.82
CA PHE A 129 -4.58 -23.80 -6.39
C PHE A 129 -4.79 -23.66 -7.90
N THR A 130 -5.05 -22.44 -8.38
CA THR A 130 -5.22 -22.12 -9.80
C THR A 130 -3.92 -22.24 -10.58
N ARG A 131 -2.79 -21.84 -10.00
CA ARG A 131 -1.45 -21.88 -10.60
C ARG A 131 -0.52 -22.66 -9.69
N ILE A 132 0.04 -23.73 -10.23
CA ILE A 132 0.81 -24.70 -9.48
C ILE A 132 2.24 -24.69 -10.00
N PRO A 133 3.25 -24.32 -9.20
CA PRO A 133 4.65 -24.46 -9.56
C PRO A 133 5.00 -25.91 -9.87
N ILE A 134 5.90 -26.11 -10.85
CA ILE A 134 6.48 -27.41 -11.13
C ILE A 134 7.98 -27.40 -10.93
N PHE A 135 8.49 -28.44 -10.28
CA PHE A 135 9.91 -28.59 -9.96
C PHE A 135 10.56 -29.75 -10.70
N ASP A 136 11.86 -29.68 -10.90
CA ASP A 136 12.66 -30.77 -11.48
C ASP A 136 13.04 -31.80 -10.40
N THR A 137 14.11 -31.54 -9.67
CA THR A 137 14.66 -32.47 -8.68
C THR A 137 14.10 -32.22 -7.27
N ASN A 138 13.94 -30.96 -6.91
CA ASN A 138 13.41 -30.49 -5.63
C ASN A 138 12.78 -29.09 -5.80
N LEU A 139 12.19 -28.55 -4.73
CA LEU A 139 11.57 -27.22 -4.72
C LEU A 139 12.54 -26.06 -5.01
N ASP A 140 13.87 -26.27 -4.94
CA ASP A 140 14.84 -25.23 -5.28
C ASP A 140 14.96 -25.02 -6.79
N VAL A 141 14.52 -26.00 -7.58
CA VAL A 141 14.60 -25.97 -9.04
C VAL A 141 13.20 -25.95 -9.64
N ILE A 142 12.52 -24.82 -9.49
CA ILE A 142 11.24 -24.59 -10.15
C ILE A 142 11.51 -24.30 -11.63
N VAL A 143 10.86 -25.03 -12.51
CA VAL A 143 11.03 -24.93 -13.97
C VAL A 143 9.87 -24.25 -14.69
N GLY A 144 8.79 -23.96 -13.98
CA GLY A 144 7.63 -23.26 -14.53
C GLY A 144 6.40 -23.40 -13.64
N ILE A 145 5.26 -22.98 -14.17
CA ILE A 145 3.94 -23.12 -13.54
C ILE A 145 2.98 -23.83 -14.49
N VAL A 146 2.06 -24.61 -13.94
CA VAL A 146 0.94 -25.21 -14.66
C VAL A 146 -0.37 -24.62 -14.13
N ASN A 147 -1.28 -24.29 -15.03
CA ASN A 147 -2.61 -23.84 -14.66
C ASN A 147 -3.51 -25.07 -14.41
N ARG A 148 -4.27 -25.07 -13.31
CA ARG A 148 -5.27 -26.11 -13.01
C ARG A 148 -6.23 -26.33 -14.18
N TYR A 149 -6.63 -25.25 -14.87
CA TYR A 149 -7.50 -25.31 -16.05
C TYR A 149 -6.90 -26.17 -17.17
N ASP A 150 -5.58 -26.05 -17.43
CA ASP A 150 -4.89 -26.81 -18.46
C ASP A 150 -4.88 -28.32 -18.10
N ILE A 151 -4.72 -28.70 -16.83
CA ILE A 151 -4.82 -30.08 -16.34
C ILE A 151 -6.22 -30.64 -16.57
N VAL A 152 -7.25 -29.87 -16.21
CA VAL A 152 -8.66 -30.29 -16.35
C VAL A 152 -9.04 -30.43 -17.82
N ASN A 153 -8.59 -29.56 -18.70
CA ASN A 153 -8.83 -29.67 -20.14
C ASN A 153 -8.17 -30.94 -20.73
N ARG A 154 -6.92 -31.24 -20.32
CA ARG A 154 -6.24 -32.48 -20.77
C ARG A 154 -6.99 -33.74 -20.30
N LYS A 155 -7.56 -33.70 -19.07
CA LYS A 155 -8.44 -34.77 -18.59
C LYS A 155 -9.69 -34.92 -19.46
N ALA A 156 -10.34 -33.79 -19.82
CA ALA A 156 -11.55 -33.81 -20.65
C ALA A 156 -11.30 -34.35 -22.07
N ASP A 157 -10.07 -34.18 -22.57
CA ASP A 157 -9.62 -34.65 -23.87
C ASP A 157 -8.99 -36.08 -23.82
N ASP A 158 -9.13 -36.82 -22.69
CA ASP A 158 -8.54 -38.14 -22.43
C ASP A 158 -7.00 -38.18 -22.56
N GLN A 159 -6.32 -37.04 -22.42
CA GLN A 159 -4.86 -36.92 -22.56
C GLN A 159 -4.13 -37.15 -21.22
N PHE A 160 -4.39 -38.27 -20.57
CA PHE A 160 -3.84 -38.61 -19.26
C PHE A 160 -2.33 -38.82 -19.22
N SER A 161 -1.69 -39.10 -20.38
CA SER A 161 -0.25 -39.28 -20.46
C SER A 161 0.58 -38.01 -20.63
N THR A 162 -0.08 -36.84 -20.82
CA THR A 162 0.58 -35.54 -20.94
C THR A 162 1.34 -35.20 -19.66
N ARG A 163 2.62 -34.84 -19.76
CA ARG A 163 3.44 -34.46 -18.61
C ARG A 163 3.21 -33.00 -18.22
N MET A 164 3.45 -32.68 -16.95
CA MET A 164 3.35 -31.32 -16.45
C MET A 164 4.30 -30.37 -17.18
N SER A 165 5.50 -30.82 -17.52
CA SER A 165 6.47 -30.06 -18.33
C SER A 165 5.97 -29.67 -19.73
N GLU A 166 5.05 -30.43 -20.34
CA GLU A 166 4.53 -30.14 -21.67
C GLU A 166 3.47 -29.04 -21.70
N ILE A 167 2.83 -28.80 -20.56
CA ILE A 167 1.76 -27.78 -20.40
C ILE A 167 2.19 -26.63 -19.50
N SER A 168 3.45 -26.61 -19.09
CA SER A 168 3.99 -25.54 -18.23
C SER A 168 4.25 -24.26 -18.99
N LYS A 169 4.20 -23.16 -18.27
CA LYS A 169 4.54 -21.80 -18.73
C LYS A 169 5.68 -21.26 -17.88
N GLU A 170 6.44 -20.35 -18.45
CA GLU A 170 7.47 -19.64 -17.72
C GLU A 170 6.88 -18.83 -16.58
N VAL A 171 7.64 -18.68 -15.50
CA VAL A 171 7.29 -17.89 -14.32
C VAL A 171 8.40 -16.90 -14.03
N PRO A 172 8.10 -15.62 -13.80
CA PRO A 172 9.09 -14.63 -13.41
C PRO A 172 9.60 -14.89 -12.00
N SER A 173 10.78 -14.35 -11.69
CA SER A 173 11.31 -14.31 -10.32
C SER A 173 11.57 -12.88 -9.88
N VAL A 174 11.37 -12.61 -8.58
CA VAL A 174 11.61 -11.32 -7.93
C VAL A 174 12.45 -11.54 -6.67
N ASN A 175 13.14 -10.50 -6.22
CA ASN A 175 13.92 -10.60 -4.99
C ASN A 175 13.03 -10.42 -3.75
N GLU A 176 13.31 -11.15 -2.67
CA GLU A 176 12.56 -11.05 -1.41
C GLU A 176 12.61 -9.66 -0.77
N ASN A 177 13.62 -8.85 -1.11
CA ASN A 177 13.79 -7.47 -0.62
C ASN A 177 13.21 -6.41 -1.58
N ASP A 178 12.70 -6.82 -2.73
CA ASP A 178 12.02 -5.88 -3.63
C ASP A 178 10.76 -5.32 -2.97
N PRO A 179 10.43 -4.05 -3.20
CA PRO A 179 9.18 -3.49 -2.70
C PRO A 179 7.98 -4.01 -3.51
N VAL A 180 6.84 -4.19 -2.84
CA VAL A 180 5.62 -4.77 -3.41
C VAL A 180 5.08 -3.94 -4.58
N ASP A 181 5.27 -2.61 -4.58
CA ASP A 181 4.84 -1.74 -5.69
C ASP A 181 5.47 -2.14 -7.03
N LYS A 182 6.77 -2.51 -7.04
CA LYS A 182 7.45 -2.98 -8.25
C LYS A 182 6.92 -4.32 -8.74
N VAL A 183 6.56 -5.21 -7.80
CA VAL A 183 6.00 -6.52 -8.15
C VAL A 183 4.60 -6.36 -8.70
N LEU A 184 3.79 -5.48 -8.13
CA LEU A 184 2.48 -5.13 -8.66
C LEU A 184 2.58 -4.54 -10.08
N GLU A 185 3.53 -3.63 -10.31
CA GLU A 185 3.81 -3.08 -11.64
C GLU A 185 4.23 -4.17 -12.64
N LEU A 186 5.13 -5.10 -12.24
CA LEU A 186 5.55 -6.25 -13.04
C LEU A 186 4.35 -7.10 -13.46
N PHE A 187 3.44 -7.40 -12.52
CA PHE A 187 2.26 -8.20 -12.78
C PHE A 187 1.32 -7.53 -13.78
N ILE A 188 1.04 -6.24 -13.60
CA ILE A 188 0.14 -5.48 -14.48
C ILE A 188 0.73 -5.35 -15.89
N GLN A 189 1.99 -4.96 -16.02
CA GLN A 189 2.61 -4.72 -17.32
C GLN A 189 2.76 -5.99 -18.16
N ASN A 190 3.11 -7.11 -17.50
CA ASN A 190 3.40 -8.37 -18.22
C ASN A 190 2.25 -9.39 -18.14
N ARG A 191 1.16 -9.05 -17.47
CA ARG A 191 -0.01 -9.94 -17.23
C ARG A 191 0.39 -11.22 -16.50
N TYR A 192 1.33 -11.12 -15.58
CA TYR A 192 1.66 -12.18 -14.64
C TYR A 192 0.71 -12.16 -13.45
N HIS A 193 0.50 -13.31 -12.83
CA HIS A 193 -0.32 -13.45 -11.63
C HIS A 193 0.42 -14.18 -10.51
N LEU A 194 1.64 -14.63 -10.77
CA LEU A 194 2.48 -15.32 -9.82
C LEU A 194 3.94 -15.08 -10.20
N ALA A 195 4.78 -14.85 -9.20
CA ALA A 195 6.23 -14.81 -9.32
C ALA A 195 6.88 -15.66 -8.23
N LEU A 196 8.02 -16.26 -8.55
CA LEU A 196 8.88 -16.91 -7.57
C LEU A 196 9.62 -15.84 -6.79
N VAL A 197 9.76 -16.03 -5.49
CA VAL A 197 10.55 -15.15 -4.64
C VAL A 197 11.87 -15.83 -4.32
N VAL A 198 12.97 -15.12 -4.59
CA VAL A 198 14.32 -15.63 -4.38
C VAL A 198 15.11 -14.65 -3.52
N ASN A 199 16.07 -15.19 -2.75
CA ASN A 199 17.01 -14.37 -2.02
C ASN A 199 18.17 -13.88 -2.93
N ASN A 200 19.13 -13.16 -2.36
CA ASN A 200 20.29 -12.66 -3.10
C ASN A 200 21.19 -13.75 -3.68
N GLU A 201 21.07 -14.99 -3.22
CA GLU A 201 21.82 -16.16 -3.70
C GLU A 201 21.03 -16.97 -4.74
N ASN A 202 19.88 -16.44 -5.23
CA ASN A 202 18.96 -17.13 -6.15
C ASN A 202 18.33 -18.40 -5.56
N ILE A 203 18.24 -18.52 -4.25
CA ILE A 203 17.55 -19.63 -3.58
C ILE A 203 16.08 -19.25 -3.42
N LEU A 204 15.17 -20.18 -3.73
CA LEU A 204 13.73 -19.99 -3.57
C LEU A 204 13.36 -19.82 -2.08
N THR A 205 12.78 -18.68 -1.72
CA THR A 205 12.28 -18.37 -0.37
C THR A 205 10.76 -18.42 -0.29
N GLY A 206 10.06 -18.20 -1.41
CA GLY A 206 8.60 -18.20 -1.44
C GLY A 206 8.03 -18.04 -2.84
N LEU A 207 6.76 -17.68 -2.88
CA LEU A 207 6.09 -17.16 -4.07
C LEU A 207 5.21 -15.98 -3.67
N VAL A 208 4.95 -15.09 -4.62
CA VAL A 208 4.05 -13.95 -4.45
C VAL A 208 3.07 -13.93 -5.60
N THR A 209 1.81 -13.64 -5.30
CA THR A 209 0.73 -13.56 -6.30
C THR A 209 0.29 -12.11 -6.51
N LEU A 210 -0.51 -11.87 -7.55
CA LEU A 210 -1.15 -10.58 -7.77
C LEU A 210 -2.14 -10.28 -6.64
N GLU A 211 -2.80 -11.32 -6.15
CA GLU A 211 -3.73 -11.28 -5.03
C GLU A 211 -3.03 -10.71 -3.77
N ASP A 212 -1.85 -11.25 -3.36
CA ASP A 212 -1.06 -10.76 -2.21
C ASP A 212 -0.70 -9.26 -2.35
N ALA A 213 -0.34 -8.82 -3.56
CA ALA A 213 -0.02 -7.42 -3.82
C ALA A 213 -1.25 -6.50 -3.75
N ILE A 214 -2.42 -6.99 -4.17
CA ILE A 214 -3.70 -6.25 -4.07
C ILE A 214 -4.18 -6.21 -2.62
N GLU A 215 -4.08 -7.30 -1.87
CA GLU A 215 -4.39 -7.37 -0.43
C GLU A 215 -3.58 -6.34 0.35
N THR A 216 -2.28 -6.24 0.05
CA THR A 216 -1.39 -5.24 0.64
C THR A 216 -1.85 -3.81 0.33
N LEU A 217 -2.35 -3.57 -0.89
CA LEU A 217 -2.88 -2.27 -1.31
C LEU A 217 -4.22 -1.94 -0.63
N LEU A 218 -5.10 -2.93 -0.49
CA LEU A 218 -6.41 -2.75 0.14
C LEU A 218 -6.33 -2.73 1.68
N GLY A 219 -5.29 -3.33 2.26
CA GLY A 219 -5.16 -3.52 3.70
C GLY A 219 -6.04 -4.63 4.27
N GLU A 220 -6.71 -5.39 3.41
CA GLU A 220 -7.63 -6.47 3.77
C GLU A 220 -7.29 -7.75 3.02
N GLU A 221 -7.45 -8.91 3.68
CA GLU A 221 -7.30 -10.24 3.06
C GLU A 221 -8.50 -10.54 2.15
N ILE A 222 -8.22 -10.97 0.92
CA ILE A 222 -9.23 -11.40 -0.05
C ILE A 222 -9.44 -12.90 0.14
N VAL A 223 -10.54 -13.28 0.77
CA VAL A 223 -10.87 -14.69 1.06
C VAL A 223 -11.84 -15.21 0.00
N ASP A 224 -11.46 -16.29 -0.74
CA ASP A 224 -12.37 -17.02 -1.64
C ASP A 224 -13.27 -17.99 -0.85
N GLU A 225 -14.48 -18.24 -1.36
CA GLU A 225 -15.47 -19.16 -0.77
C GLU A 225 -14.91 -20.59 -0.57
N HIS A 226 -13.83 -20.95 -1.24
CA HIS A 226 -13.22 -22.28 -1.22
C HIS A 226 -11.90 -22.35 -0.44
N ASP A 227 -11.41 -21.20 0.11
CA ASP A 227 -10.16 -21.17 0.85
C ASP A 227 -10.31 -21.86 2.20
N SER A 228 -9.56 -22.93 2.38
CA SER A 228 -9.50 -23.66 3.66
C SER A 228 -8.59 -22.99 4.68
N VAL A 229 -7.74 -22.04 4.25
CA VAL A 229 -6.77 -21.27 5.05
C VAL A 229 -6.84 -19.84 4.59
N VAL A 230 -7.10 -18.92 5.49
CA VAL A 230 -7.23 -17.49 5.20
C VAL A 230 -5.87 -16.86 4.88
N ASP A 231 -4.82 -17.21 5.61
CA ASP A 231 -3.45 -16.71 5.39
C ASP A 231 -2.44 -17.87 5.41
N MET A 232 -1.76 -18.08 4.28
CA MET A 232 -0.72 -19.11 4.14
C MET A 232 0.51 -18.86 5.00
N ARG A 233 0.76 -17.59 5.40
CA ARG A 233 1.85 -17.22 6.32
C ARG A 233 1.58 -17.74 7.73
N ASP A 234 0.35 -17.71 8.18
CA ASP A 234 -0.04 -18.23 9.49
C ASP A 234 0.03 -19.77 9.52
N LEU A 235 -0.30 -20.41 8.40
CA LEU A 235 -0.08 -21.85 8.24
C LEU A 235 1.42 -22.20 8.35
N ALA A 236 2.29 -21.44 7.70
CA ALA A 236 3.73 -21.64 7.77
C ALA A 236 4.28 -21.46 9.19
N LYS A 237 3.82 -20.44 9.94
CA LYS A 237 4.19 -20.23 11.35
C LYS A 237 3.76 -21.40 12.25
N SER A 238 2.56 -21.94 12.01
CA SER A 238 2.06 -23.07 12.80
C SER A 238 2.82 -24.37 12.58
N GLN A 239 3.33 -24.60 11.36
CA GLN A 239 4.16 -25.76 11.03
C GLN A 239 5.59 -25.68 11.61
N ASN A 240 6.16 -24.47 11.77
CA ASN A 240 7.48 -24.28 12.35
C ASN A 240 7.51 -24.40 13.89
N ASN A 241 6.36 -24.38 14.56
CA ASN A 241 6.24 -24.49 16.02
C ASN A 241 5.94 -25.89 16.52
N ASN A 242 5.84 -26.89 15.64
CA ASN A 242 5.70 -28.32 15.94
C ASN A 242 6.96 -29.10 15.57
#